data_d51da10aade41508aed32eeafa11e63c
#
_entry.id   d51da10aade41508aed32eeafa11e63c
#
_cell.length_a   1.000
_cell.length_b   1.000
_cell.length_c   1.000
_cell.angle_alpha   90.00
_cell.angle_beta   90.00
_cell.angle_gamma   90.00
#
_symmetry.space_group_name_H-M   'P 1'
#
loop_
_entity.id
_entity.type
_entity.pdbx_description
1 polymer ?
#
loop_
_entity_poly.entity_id
_entity_poly.type
_entity_poly.pdbx_seq_one_letter_code
_entity_poly.pdbx_strand_id
1 'polypeptide(L)'
;MHLILSKVKDGKYSFVVSPVHIKETEVIPDEIEKNRLMALFEELGTKANIDLFRARQRAESLVNYGFGVADAAHVAFAEECGAKFITCDDRLLKKCKKHDISVWCDNPIMFCLTEKIQ
;
A
#
# COMPACT_ATOMS: atom_id res chain seq x y z
N MET A 1 5.44 -3.61 11.67
CA MET A 1 4.13 -3.93 11.04
C MET A 1 3.10 -4.46 12.04
N HIS A 2 3.51 -5.32 12.97
CA HIS A 2 2.61 -5.86 13.98
C HIS A 2 1.88 -4.78 14.80
N LEU A 3 2.58 -3.73 15.24
CA LEU A 3 1.99 -2.62 15.98
C LEU A 3 0.94 -1.88 15.15
N ILE A 4 1.21 -1.70 13.87
CA ILE A 4 0.29 -1.01 12.96
C ILE A 4 -0.99 -1.83 12.80
N LEU A 5 -0.88 -3.14 12.57
CA LEU A 5 -2.04 -4.02 12.42
C LEU A 5 -2.87 -4.07 13.71
N SER A 6 -2.22 -4.03 14.87
CA SER A 6 -2.91 -3.94 16.16
C SER A 6 -3.78 -2.69 16.23
N LYS A 7 -3.29 -1.54 15.76
CA LYS A 7 -4.05 -0.29 15.75
C LYS A 7 -5.17 -0.31 14.71
N VAL A 8 -5.03 -1.05 13.62
CA VAL A 8 -6.14 -1.30 12.69
C VAL A 8 -7.25 -2.09 13.38
N LYS A 9 -6.90 -3.15 14.11
CA LYS A 9 -7.86 -3.92 14.91
C LYS A 9 -8.61 -3.06 15.91
N ASP A 10 -7.90 -2.10 16.53
CA ASP A 10 -8.48 -1.19 17.52
C ASP A 10 -9.34 -0.08 16.88
N GLY A 11 -9.41 -0.02 15.56
CA GLY A 11 -10.22 0.96 14.85
C GLY A 11 -9.58 2.33 14.69
N LYS A 12 -8.30 2.50 15.05
CA LYS A 12 -7.61 3.78 14.92
C LYS A 12 -7.20 4.09 13.48
N TYR A 13 -6.95 3.06 12.68
CA TYR A 13 -6.56 3.19 11.28
C TYR A 13 -7.37 2.23 10.44
N SER A 14 -7.53 2.58 9.16
CA SER A 14 -8.12 1.69 8.16
C SER A 14 -7.00 1.10 7.31
N PHE A 15 -7.06 -0.20 7.05
CA PHE A 15 -6.13 -0.89 6.17
C PHE A 15 -6.77 -1.01 4.79
N VAL A 16 -6.29 -0.21 3.82
CA VAL A 16 -6.87 -0.18 2.48
C VAL A 16 -6.25 -1.30 1.63
N VAL A 17 -7.10 -2.14 1.07
CA VAL A 17 -6.69 -3.24 0.19
C VAL A 17 -7.04 -2.88 -1.26
N SER A 18 -6.04 -2.91 -2.14
CA SER A 18 -6.20 -2.62 -3.56
C SER A 18 -6.34 -3.93 -4.37
N PRO A 19 -6.86 -3.85 -5.61
CA PRO A 19 -6.84 -5.00 -6.52
C PRO A 19 -5.43 -5.54 -6.77
N VAL A 20 -4.40 -4.69 -6.68
CA VAL A 20 -3.00 -5.11 -6.85
C VAL A 20 -2.58 -6.04 -5.71
N HIS A 21 -2.94 -5.73 -4.47
CA HIS A 21 -2.69 -6.61 -3.32
C HIS A 21 -3.31 -8.00 -3.53
N ILE A 22 -4.55 -8.03 -4.00
CA ILE A 22 -5.26 -9.29 -4.24
C ILE A 22 -4.55 -10.10 -5.31
N LYS A 23 -4.21 -9.48 -6.45
CA LYS A 23 -3.54 -10.18 -7.55
C LYS A 23 -2.17 -10.71 -7.15
N GLU A 24 -1.38 -9.93 -6.42
CA GLU A 24 -0.08 -10.37 -5.94
C GLU A 24 -0.21 -11.55 -4.99
N THR A 25 -1.22 -11.52 -4.12
CA THR A 25 -1.46 -12.59 -3.16
C THR A 25 -1.92 -13.87 -3.86
N GLU A 26 -2.77 -13.78 -4.88
CA GLU A 26 -3.27 -14.93 -5.63
C GLU A 26 -2.17 -15.76 -6.28
N VAL A 27 -1.02 -15.15 -6.63
CA VAL A 27 0.08 -15.85 -7.29
C VAL A 27 1.14 -16.38 -6.32
N ILE A 28 0.95 -16.23 -5.02
CA ILE A 28 1.86 -16.78 -4.01
C ILE A 28 1.81 -18.30 -4.07
N PRO A 29 2.97 -19.00 -4.26
CA PRO A 29 2.97 -20.46 -4.38
C PRO A 29 2.65 -21.19 -3.07
N ASP A 30 3.01 -20.64 -1.93
CA ASP A 30 2.75 -21.24 -0.62
C ASP A 30 1.29 -21.01 -0.24
N GLU A 31 0.51 -22.10 -0.23
CA GLU A 31 -0.92 -22.06 0.07
C GLU A 31 -1.21 -21.56 1.49
N ILE A 32 -0.34 -21.88 2.45
CA ILE A 32 -0.53 -21.43 3.84
C ILE A 32 -0.36 -19.91 3.92
N GLU A 33 0.70 -19.39 3.33
CA GLU A 33 0.97 -17.95 3.30
C GLU A 33 -0.14 -17.20 2.56
N LYS A 34 -0.53 -17.71 1.38
CA LYS A 34 -1.60 -17.11 0.58
C LYS A 34 -2.90 -17.03 1.36
N ASN A 35 -3.30 -18.13 2.00
CA ASN A 35 -4.55 -18.18 2.76
C ASN A 35 -4.53 -17.26 3.97
N ARG A 36 -3.37 -17.12 4.64
CA ARG A 36 -3.22 -16.20 5.77
C ARG A 36 -3.38 -14.75 5.33
N LEU A 37 -2.79 -14.38 4.21
CA LEU A 37 -2.90 -13.01 3.68
C LEU A 37 -4.32 -12.71 3.23
N MET A 38 -4.97 -13.64 2.53
CA MET A 38 -6.36 -13.45 2.11
C MET A 38 -7.29 -13.30 3.30
N ALA A 39 -7.10 -14.11 4.35
CA ALA A 39 -7.88 -14.01 5.58
C ALA A 39 -7.65 -12.65 6.27
N LEU A 40 -6.41 -12.15 6.29
CA LEU A 40 -6.09 -10.85 6.85
C LEU A 40 -6.81 -9.73 6.09
N PHE A 41 -6.83 -9.79 4.76
CA PHE A 41 -7.52 -8.80 3.93
C PHE A 41 -9.02 -8.82 4.19
N GLU A 42 -9.63 -10.00 4.35
CA GLU A 42 -11.05 -10.12 4.67
C GLU A 42 -11.38 -9.56 6.05
N GLU A 43 -10.54 -9.85 7.04
CA GLU A 43 -10.79 -9.46 8.42
C GLU A 43 -10.54 -7.96 8.65
N LEU A 44 -9.42 -7.43 8.17
CA LEU A 44 -8.96 -6.09 8.50
C LEU A 44 -9.01 -5.11 7.33
N GLY A 45 -9.12 -5.62 6.10
CA GLY A 45 -9.05 -4.78 4.91
C GLY A 45 -10.31 -3.96 4.68
N THR A 46 -10.11 -2.74 4.19
CA THR A 46 -11.18 -1.88 3.71
C THR A 46 -11.00 -1.67 2.21
N LYS A 47 -12.06 -1.83 1.44
CA LYS A 47 -12.03 -1.56 0.00
C LYS A 47 -12.35 -0.09 -0.23
N ALA A 48 -11.49 0.59 -0.99
CA ALA A 48 -11.73 1.96 -1.39
C ALA A 48 -12.41 1.98 -2.76
N ASN A 49 -13.40 2.84 -2.91
CA ASN A 49 -14.07 3.05 -4.19
C ASN A 49 -13.39 4.25 -4.86
N ILE A 50 -12.56 3.97 -5.87
CA ILE A 50 -11.77 4.98 -6.58
C ILE A 50 -12.01 4.96 -8.07
N ASP A 51 -11.59 6.02 -8.75
CA ASP A 51 -11.56 6.07 -10.21
C ASP A 51 -10.36 5.26 -10.72
N LEU A 52 -10.60 4.02 -11.14
CA LEU A 52 -9.55 3.12 -11.62
C LEU A 52 -8.87 3.64 -12.89
N PHE A 53 -9.58 4.39 -13.72
CA PHE A 53 -9.00 4.97 -14.92
C PHE A 53 -7.94 6.01 -14.57
N ARG A 54 -8.23 6.89 -13.64
CA ARG A 54 -7.26 7.90 -13.15
C ARG A 54 -6.06 7.24 -12.48
N ALA A 55 -6.30 6.23 -11.66
CA ALA A 55 -5.23 5.48 -11.00
C ALA A 55 -4.31 4.83 -12.05
N ARG A 56 -4.88 4.25 -13.11
CA ARG A 56 -4.10 3.65 -14.19
C ARG A 56 -3.26 4.69 -14.93
N GLN A 57 -3.83 5.83 -15.26
CA GLN A 57 -3.09 6.90 -15.92
C GLN A 57 -1.91 7.37 -15.07
N ARG A 58 -2.14 7.53 -13.77
CA ARG A 58 -1.07 7.93 -12.85
C ARG A 58 0.01 6.85 -12.76
N ALA A 59 -0.37 5.57 -12.69
CA ALA A 59 0.56 4.46 -12.66
C ALA A 59 1.44 4.44 -13.93
N GLU A 60 0.86 4.63 -15.09
CA GLU A 60 1.60 4.71 -16.35
C GLU A 60 2.62 5.87 -16.34
N SER A 61 2.22 7.01 -15.78
CA SER A 61 3.12 8.14 -15.60
C SER A 61 4.29 7.80 -14.68
N LEU A 62 4.03 7.12 -13.57
CA LEU A 62 5.09 6.71 -12.64
C LEU A 62 6.03 5.69 -13.26
N VAL A 63 5.53 4.77 -14.08
CA VAL A 63 6.38 3.84 -14.83
C VAL A 63 7.34 4.60 -15.73
N ASN A 64 6.89 5.67 -16.36
CA ASN A 64 7.75 6.51 -17.19
C ASN A 64 8.84 7.23 -16.39
N TYR A 65 8.62 7.43 -15.09
CA TYR A 65 9.65 7.98 -14.19
C TYR A 65 10.57 6.91 -13.60
N GLY A 66 10.42 5.65 -14.00
CA GLY A 66 11.30 4.58 -13.56
C GLY A 66 10.74 3.69 -12.44
N PHE A 67 9.47 3.84 -12.07
CA PHE A 67 8.84 2.92 -11.11
C PHE A 67 8.57 1.57 -11.77
N GLY A 68 8.71 0.49 -11.01
CA GLY A 68 8.24 -0.81 -11.46
C GLY A 68 6.72 -0.80 -11.62
N VAL A 69 6.17 -1.69 -12.45
CA VAL A 69 4.74 -1.70 -12.78
C VAL A 69 3.87 -1.90 -11.52
N ALA A 70 4.20 -2.91 -10.70
CA ALA A 70 3.43 -3.17 -9.48
C ALA A 70 3.55 -2.03 -8.47
N ASP A 71 4.76 -1.51 -8.28
CA ASP A 71 5.01 -0.38 -7.38
C ASP A 71 4.25 0.87 -7.82
N ALA A 72 4.26 1.15 -9.12
CA ALA A 72 3.52 2.28 -9.68
C ALA A 72 2.02 2.15 -9.43
N ALA A 73 1.48 0.94 -9.58
CA ALA A 73 0.06 0.68 -9.35
C ALA A 73 -0.31 0.87 -7.87
N HIS A 74 0.53 0.40 -6.94
CA HIS A 74 0.31 0.60 -5.51
C HIS A 74 0.33 2.07 -5.12
N VAL A 75 1.32 2.82 -5.59
CA VAL A 75 1.44 4.24 -5.27
C VAL A 75 0.27 5.04 -5.86
N ALA A 76 -0.06 4.78 -7.12
CA ALA A 76 -1.17 5.46 -7.79
C ALA A 76 -2.50 5.20 -7.07
N PHE A 77 -2.73 3.97 -6.63
CA PHE A 77 -3.94 3.63 -5.87
C PHE A 77 -3.98 4.40 -4.54
N ALA A 78 -2.85 4.43 -3.82
CA ALA A 78 -2.77 5.16 -2.55
C ALA A 78 -3.05 6.66 -2.75
N GLU A 79 -2.49 7.27 -3.80
CA GLU A 79 -2.77 8.66 -4.12
C GLU A 79 -4.25 8.91 -4.40
N GLU A 80 -4.87 8.03 -5.20
CA GLU A 80 -6.27 8.21 -5.60
C GLU A 80 -7.23 8.10 -4.42
N CYS A 81 -6.93 7.24 -3.45
CA CYS A 81 -7.78 7.11 -2.24
C CYS A 81 -7.30 7.98 -1.06
N GLY A 82 -6.22 8.74 -1.23
CA GLY A 82 -5.69 9.59 -0.15
C GLY A 82 -5.10 8.82 1.02
N ALA A 83 -4.64 7.59 0.80
CA ALA A 83 -4.09 6.75 1.85
C ALA A 83 -2.59 7.00 2.01
N LYS A 84 -2.08 6.85 3.24
CA LYS A 84 -0.65 6.83 3.49
C LYS A 84 -0.07 5.54 2.93
N PHE A 85 1.04 5.65 2.22
CA PHE A 85 1.71 4.50 1.61
C PHE A 85 2.89 4.08 2.45
N ILE A 86 2.86 2.84 2.95
CA ILE A 86 3.91 2.29 3.82
C ILE A 86 4.58 1.13 3.09
N THR A 87 5.90 1.16 2.97
CA THR A 87 6.66 0.10 2.33
C THR A 87 8.00 -0.10 3.03
N CYS A 88 8.51 -1.34 2.99
CA CYS A 88 9.86 -1.67 3.46
C CYS A 88 10.90 -1.57 2.35
N ASP A 89 10.50 -1.28 1.12
CA ASP A 89 11.40 -1.22 -0.03
C ASP A 89 12.09 0.14 -0.10
N ASP A 90 13.39 0.17 0.25
CA ASP A 90 14.17 1.40 0.25
C ASP A 90 14.33 2.03 -1.13
N ARG A 91 14.40 1.20 -2.18
CA ARG A 91 14.51 1.72 -3.56
C ARG A 91 13.24 2.45 -3.96
N LEU A 92 12.09 1.88 -3.61
CA LEU A 92 10.80 2.50 -3.88
C LEU A 92 10.66 3.80 -3.10
N LEU A 93 11.05 3.83 -1.83
CA LEU A 93 11.01 5.04 -1.01
C LEU A 93 11.86 6.16 -1.59
N LYS A 94 13.04 5.85 -2.10
CA LYS A 94 13.89 6.85 -2.76
C LYS A 94 13.19 7.46 -3.98
N LYS A 95 12.53 6.62 -4.77
CA LYS A 95 11.76 7.10 -5.93
C LYS A 95 10.59 7.96 -5.50
N CYS A 96 9.86 7.57 -4.46
CA CYS A 96 8.75 8.35 -3.93
C CYS A 96 9.20 9.73 -3.44
N LYS A 97 10.35 9.81 -2.79
CA LYS A 97 10.90 11.07 -2.29
C LYS A 97 11.48 11.96 -3.40
N LYS A 98 11.95 11.34 -4.47
CA LYS A 98 12.50 12.06 -5.63
C LYS A 98 11.40 12.65 -6.51
N HIS A 99 10.25 12.01 -6.59
CA HIS A 99 9.14 12.42 -7.42
C HIS A 99 8.02 12.99 -6.56
N ASP A 100 7.13 13.77 -7.18
CA ASP A 100 6.05 14.44 -6.47
C ASP A 100 4.88 13.49 -6.22
N ILE A 101 4.96 12.76 -5.12
CA ILE A 101 3.92 11.83 -4.68
C ILE A 101 3.00 12.59 -3.71
N SER A 102 1.70 12.56 -3.97
CA SER A 102 0.72 13.39 -3.26
C SER A 102 0.35 12.88 -1.87
N VAL A 103 0.78 11.69 -1.49
CA VAL A 103 0.48 11.11 -0.17
C VAL A 103 1.76 10.90 0.63
N TRP A 104 1.60 10.82 1.95
CA TRP A 104 2.71 10.47 2.83
C TRP A 104 3.22 9.07 2.46
N CYS A 105 4.54 8.92 2.37
CA CYS A 105 5.18 7.71 1.92
C CYS A 105 6.46 7.48 2.72
N ASP A 106 6.50 6.42 3.50
CA ASP A 106 7.70 6.05 4.26
C ASP A 106 7.59 4.58 4.73
N ASN A 107 8.55 4.17 5.56
CA ASN A 107 8.60 2.81 6.09
C ASN A 107 7.76 2.66 7.37
N PRO A 108 7.51 1.40 7.83
CA PRO A 108 6.71 1.18 9.03
C PRO A 108 7.27 1.84 10.30
N ILE A 109 8.59 1.90 10.46
CA ILE A 109 9.22 2.51 11.62
C ILE A 109 8.92 4.01 11.65
N MET A 110 9.09 4.69 10.53
CA MET A 110 8.79 6.12 10.43
C MET A 110 7.31 6.41 10.60
N PHE A 111 6.43 5.51 10.14
CA PHE A 111 5.00 5.64 10.39
C PHE A 111 4.71 5.61 11.90
N CYS A 112 5.26 4.64 12.60
CA CYS A 112 5.07 4.53 14.06
C CYS A 112 5.60 5.77 14.79
N LEU A 113 6.76 6.28 14.40
CA LEU A 113 7.33 7.49 15.01
C LEU A 113 6.47 8.72 14.74
N THR A 114 6.01 8.89 13.52
CA THR A 114 5.18 10.03 13.11
C THR A 114 3.82 10.02 13.81
N GLU A 115 3.20 8.86 13.92
CA GLU A 115 1.88 8.68 14.55
C GLU A 115 1.97 8.44 16.06
N LYS A 116 3.18 8.41 16.63
CA LYS A 116 3.43 8.18 18.06
C LYS A 116 2.84 6.86 18.56
N ILE A 117 2.94 5.82 17.75
CA ILE A 117 2.52 4.47 18.11
C ILE A 117 3.60 3.82 18.97
N GLN A 118 3.18 3.29 20.10
CA GLN A 118 4.07 2.60 21.05
C GLN A 118 3.62 1.17 21.28
#